data_8fab995fb1a7637caea078603f5654a7
#
_entry.id   8fab995fb1a7637caea078603f5654a7
#
_cell.length_a   1.000
_cell.length_b   1.000
_cell.length_c   1.000
_cell.angle_alpha   90.00
_cell.angle_beta   90.00
_cell.angle_gamma   90.00
#
_symmetry.space_group_name_H-M   'P 1'
#
loop_
_entity.id
_entity.type
_entity.pdbx_description
1 polymer ?
#
loop_
_entity_poly.entity_id
_entity_poly.type
_entity_poly.pdbx_seq_one_letter_code
_entity_poly.pdbx_strand_id
1 'polypeptide(L)'
;MNGPQVIGMLGGMSWESSAQYYRLANELVRERLGGLHSARIVMASLDFADIEELQMAGRWDEAGELLARAGSGLQAAGADLLLICTNTMHKVADRVQDAVDIPVLHLADATARAVTRQGLSTVGLLGTAFTMEQDFYRDRLASHGLNVLIPPESDRAQVHRIIYDELCRGEVREESRKIYREVIDRLAGAGAEGVVLGCTEIELLVSAADSAIPVFPTTRLHVEAAVDISLGTPGQP
;
A
#
# COMPACT_ATOMS: atom_id res chain seq x y z
N MET A 1 7.25 28.51 12.70
CA MET A 1 6.51 27.47 11.93
C MET A 1 7.51 26.36 11.67
N ASN A 2 7.27 25.18 12.21
CA ASN A 2 8.10 24.01 11.87
C ASN A 2 7.91 23.75 10.37
N GLY A 3 9.01 23.50 9.63
CA GLY A 3 8.93 23.15 8.22
C GLY A 3 8.20 21.80 8.01
N PRO A 4 8.03 21.35 6.74
CA PRO A 4 7.42 20.05 6.46
C PRO A 4 8.08 18.92 7.24
N GLN A 5 7.28 18.00 7.78
CA GLN A 5 7.76 16.83 8.51
C GLN A 5 8.54 15.89 7.57
N VAL A 6 9.48 15.15 8.12
CA VAL A 6 10.30 14.17 7.39
C VAL A 6 9.59 12.84 7.33
N ILE A 7 9.37 12.34 6.13
CA ILE A 7 8.72 11.03 5.88
C ILE A 7 9.79 9.94 5.89
N GLY A 8 9.68 8.99 6.82
CA GLY A 8 10.49 7.78 6.83
C GLY A 8 9.83 6.69 5.97
N MET A 9 10.58 6.08 5.06
CA MET A 9 10.10 5.03 4.17
C MET A 9 10.83 3.72 4.43
N LEU A 10 10.10 2.70 4.91
CA LEU A 10 10.54 1.31 4.94
C LEU A 10 10.26 0.69 3.59
N GLY A 11 11.26 0.63 2.73
CA GLY A 11 11.18 0.22 1.34
C GLY A 11 12.03 -1.01 1.01
N GLY A 12 12.18 -1.27 -0.29
CA GLY A 12 12.93 -2.41 -0.83
C GLY A 12 12.10 -3.69 -0.97
N MET A 13 10.81 -3.66 -0.69
CA MET A 13 9.91 -4.83 -0.66
C MET A 13 8.71 -4.76 -1.65
N SER A 14 8.76 -4.42 -2.91
CA SER A 14 9.91 -4.33 -3.83
C SER A 14 10.58 -2.94 -3.84
N TRP A 15 11.73 -2.85 -4.57
CA TRP A 15 12.38 -1.57 -4.82
C TRP A 15 11.58 -0.73 -5.84
N GLU A 16 10.88 -1.34 -6.79
CA GLU A 16 10.01 -0.68 -7.75
C GLU A 16 8.88 0.07 -7.02
N SER A 17 8.24 -0.59 -6.06
CA SER A 17 7.24 0.03 -5.17
C SER A 17 7.83 1.23 -4.44
N SER A 18 9.02 1.08 -3.87
CA SER A 18 9.70 2.14 -3.12
C SER A 18 10.04 3.35 -3.99
N ALA A 19 10.47 3.10 -5.22
CA ALA A 19 10.72 4.16 -6.21
C ALA A 19 9.43 4.92 -6.57
N GLN A 20 8.30 4.21 -6.68
CA GLN A 20 7.00 4.83 -6.91
C GLN A 20 6.55 5.68 -5.71
N TYR A 21 6.70 5.19 -4.47
CA TYR A 21 6.46 5.97 -3.26
C TYR A 21 7.26 7.27 -3.24
N TYR A 22 8.56 7.16 -3.49
CA TYR A 22 9.46 8.31 -3.54
C TYR A 22 9.03 9.32 -4.61
N ARG A 23 8.74 8.85 -5.82
CA ARG A 23 8.30 9.69 -6.93
C ARG A 23 6.99 10.41 -6.60
N LEU A 24 5.97 9.67 -6.17
CA LEU A 24 4.66 10.24 -5.85
C LEU A 24 4.73 11.29 -4.73
N ALA A 25 5.49 11.03 -3.67
CA ALA A 25 5.65 11.99 -2.58
C ALA A 25 6.25 13.31 -3.07
N ASN A 26 7.27 13.25 -3.93
CA ASN A 26 7.88 14.45 -4.50
C ASN A 26 6.97 15.18 -5.49
N GLU A 27 6.25 14.44 -6.33
CA GLU A 27 5.27 15.00 -7.27
C GLU A 27 4.16 15.76 -6.52
N LEU A 28 3.57 15.14 -5.48
CA LEU A 28 2.52 15.74 -4.66
C LEU A 28 2.99 16.98 -3.90
N VAL A 29 4.19 16.95 -3.31
CA VAL A 29 4.74 18.13 -2.62
C VAL A 29 4.99 19.26 -3.61
N ARG A 30 5.54 18.97 -4.80
CA ARG A 30 5.74 19.97 -5.86
C ARG A 30 4.42 20.52 -6.38
N GLU A 31 3.39 19.69 -6.51
CA GLU A 31 2.06 20.13 -6.93
C GLU A 31 1.45 21.12 -5.91
N ARG A 32 1.62 20.85 -4.61
CA ARG A 32 1.00 21.66 -3.54
C ARG A 32 1.77 22.92 -3.20
N LEU A 33 3.09 22.88 -3.22
CA LEU A 33 3.94 24.01 -2.82
C LEU A 33 4.55 24.77 -4.00
N GLY A 34 4.56 24.18 -5.19
CA GLY A 34 5.14 24.77 -6.41
C GLY A 34 6.66 24.81 -6.44
N GLY A 35 7.20 25.41 -7.49
CA GLY A 35 8.64 25.69 -7.62
C GLY A 35 9.52 24.44 -7.55
N LEU A 36 10.59 24.53 -6.75
CA LEU A 36 11.57 23.45 -6.54
C LEU A 36 11.31 22.64 -5.27
N HIS A 37 10.12 22.77 -4.67
CA HIS A 37 9.78 22.01 -3.47
C HIS A 37 9.74 20.50 -3.75
N SER A 38 10.26 19.73 -2.80
CA SER A 38 10.27 18.28 -2.78
C SER A 38 9.98 17.77 -1.38
N ALA A 39 9.55 16.51 -1.27
CA ALA A 39 9.32 15.87 0.02
C ALA A 39 10.64 15.67 0.79
N ARG A 40 10.61 15.89 2.10
CA ARG A 40 11.73 15.54 2.99
C ARG A 40 11.59 14.06 3.33
N ILE A 41 12.52 13.24 2.85
CA ILE A 41 12.42 11.78 2.96
C ILE A 41 13.73 11.22 3.50
N VAL A 42 13.63 10.25 4.41
CA VAL A 42 14.68 9.29 4.75
C VAL A 42 14.15 7.89 4.40
N MET A 43 14.98 7.04 3.79
CA MET A 43 14.53 5.72 3.32
C MET A 43 15.52 4.64 3.73
N ALA A 44 14.98 3.52 4.26
CA ALA A 44 15.69 2.27 4.43
C ALA A 44 15.20 1.30 3.35
N SER A 45 16.06 0.95 2.40
CA SER A 45 15.76 -0.03 1.36
C SER A 45 16.32 -1.38 1.78
N LEU A 46 15.43 -2.34 2.06
CA LEU A 46 15.77 -3.71 2.44
C LEU A 46 15.98 -4.57 1.19
N ASP A 47 16.68 -5.69 1.32
CA ASP A 47 16.72 -6.70 0.27
C ASP A 47 15.42 -7.50 0.31
N PHE A 48 14.68 -7.53 -0.81
CA PHE A 48 13.40 -8.23 -0.87
C PHE A 48 13.56 -9.75 -0.77
N ALA A 49 14.68 -10.31 -1.21
CA ALA A 49 14.94 -11.74 -1.10
C ALA A 49 14.92 -12.20 0.36
N ASP A 50 15.54 -11.45 1.27
CA ASP A 50 15.53 -11.75 2.70
C ASP A 50 14.11 -11.72 3.29
N ILE A 51 13.31 -10.74 2.89
CA ILE A 51 11.92 -10.58 3.35
C ILE A 51 11.03 -11.68 2.77
N GLU A 52 11.17 -11.99 1.48
CA GLU A 52 10.38 -13.02 0.80
C GLU A 52 10.64 -14.40 1.39
N GLU A 53 11.91 -14.75 1.69
CA GLU A 53 12.26 -15.99 2.39
C GLU A 53 11.51 -16.11 3.73
N LEU A 54 11.49 -15.05 4.53
CA LEU A 54 10.79 -15.02 5.81
C LEU A 54 9.26 -15.17 5.64
N GLN A 55 8.68 -14.52 4.64
CA GLN A 55 7.26 -14.62 4.31
C GLN A 55 6.87 -16.05 3.91
N MET A 56 7.64 -16.67 3.00
CA MET A 56 7.40 -18.03 2.52
C MET A 56 7.58 -19.08 3.62
N ALA A 57 8.52 -18.86 4.54
CA ALA A 57 8.73 -19.71 5.71
C ALA A 57 7.73 -19.46 6.85
N GLY A 58 6.86 -18.46 6.75
CA GLY A 58 5.93 -18.05 7.82
C GLY A 58 6.61 -17.42 9.04
N ARG A 59 7.86 -16.97 8.91
CA ARG A 59 8.69 -16.39 9.98
C ARG A 59 8.38 -14.90 10.19
N TRP A 60 7.11 -14.60 10.45
CA TRP A 60 6.61 -13.23 10.54
C TRP A 60 7.22 -12.41 11.69
N ASP A 61 7.53 -13.05 12.81
CA ASP A 61 8.16 -12.37 13.95
C ASP A 61 9.55 -11.84 13.58
N GLU A 62 10.34 -12.63 12.86
CA GLU A 62 11.68 -12.24 12.41
C GLU A 62 11.61 -11.14 11.35
N ALA A 63 10.66 -11.24 10.42
CA ALA A 63 10.39 -10.17 9.46
C ALA A 63 9.98 -8.87 10.18
N GLY A 64 9.13 -8.96 11.20
CA GLY A 64 8.74 -7.83 12.04
C GLY A 64 9.92 -7.19 12.79
N GLU A 65 10.82 -8.00 13.33
CA GLU A 65 12.04 -7.50 14.00
C GLU A 65 12.99 -6.79 13.04
N LEU A 66 13.10 -7.29 11.81
CA LEU A 66 13.93 -6.67 10.78
C LEU A 66 13.37 -5.28 10.40
N LEU A 67 12.06 -5.18 10.17
CA LEU A 67 11.40 -3.91 9.89
C LEU A 67 11.46 -2.96 11.08
N ALA A 68 11.27 -3.45 12.31
CA ALA A 68 11.33 -2.66 13.53
C ALA A 68 12.71 -2.00 13.72
N ARG A 69 13.79 -2.77 13.51
CA ARG A 69 15.17 -2.22 13.54
C ARG A 69 15.38 -1.13 12.49
N ALA A 70 14.91 -1.37 11.27
CA ALA A 70 14.99 -0.38 10.19
C ALA A 70 14.18 0.88 10.51
N GLY A 71 12.97 0.72 11.09
CA GLY A 71 12.12 1.83 11.54
C GLY A 71 12.79 2.68 12.61
N SER A 72 13.38 2.05 13.62
CA SER A 72 14.16 2.76 14.65
C SER A 72 15.34 3.53 14.05
N GLY A 73 16.01 2.97 13.04
CA GLY A 73 17.06 3.66 12.29
C GLY A 73 16.54 4.90 11.55
N LEU A 74 15.35 4.83 10.94
CA LEU A 74 14.73 5.96 10.28
C LEU A 74 14.32 7.06 11.28
N GLN A 75 13.77 6.70 12.44
CA GLN A 75 13.49 7.67 13.51
C GLN A 75 14.77 8.36 13.97
N ALA A 76 15.84 7.60 14.20
CA ALA A 76 17.14 8.15 14.56
C ALA A 76 17.74 9.05 13.47
N ALA A 77 17.42 8.79 12.19
CA ALA A 77 17.80 9.65 11.05
C ALA A 77 16.90 10.89 10.90
N GLY A 78 15.93 11.10 11.79
CA GLY A 78 15.09 12.29 11.85
C GLY A 78 13.77 12.19 11.13
N ALA A 79 13.24 10.97 10.90
CA ALA A 79 11.87 10.80 10.45
C ALA A 79 10.86 11.24 11.52
N ASP A 80 9.78 11.91 11.11
CA ASP A 80 8.67 12.34 11.96
C ASP A 80 7.46 11.41 11.86
N LEU A 81 7.39 10.60 10.80
CA LEU A 81 6.38 9.53 10.58
C LEU A 81 6.96 8.43 9.70
N LEU A 82 6.40 7.23 9.78
CA LEU A 82 6.85 6.07 8.99
C LEU A 82 5.78 5.57 8.02
N LEU A 83 6.22 5.16 6.84
CA LEU A 83 5.46 4.38 5.87
C LEU A 83 6.13 3.02 5.65
N ILE A 84 5.34 1.95 5.65
CA ILE A 84 5.75 0.64 5.14
C ILE A 84 5.34 0.60 3.66
N CYS A 85 6.32 0.65 2.75
CA CYS A 85 6.08 0.82 1.31
C CYS A 85 5.65 -0.49 0.60
N THR A 86 4.80 -1.29 1.24
CA THR A 86 4.22 -2.52 0.71
C THR A 86 2.96 -2.90 1.50
N ASN A 87 2.00 -3.55 0.87
CA ASN A 87 0.77 -3.98 1.55
C ASN A 87 1.01 -5.15 2.52
N THR A 88 1.69 -6.21 2.06
CA THR A 88 1.82 -7.48 2.80
C THR A 88 2.49 -7.29 4.17
N MET A 89 3.52 -6.43 4.26
CA MET A 89 4.25 -6.25 5.52
C MET A 89 3.52 -5.40 6.55
N HIS A 90 2.34 -4.86 6.22
CA HIS A 90 1.45 -4.29 7.25
C HIS A 90 0.94 -5.35 8.23
N LYS A 91 1.08 -6.64 7.93
CA LYS A 91 0.87 -7.72 8.89
C LYS A 91 1.71 -7.58 10.17
N VAL A 92 2.88 -6.95 10.07
CA VAL A 92 3.79 -6.72 11.20
C VAL A 92 3.89 -5.24 11.59
N ALA A 93 2.93 -4.41 11.17
CA ALA A 93 2.94 -2.97 11.42
C ALA A 93 2.96 -2.63 12.92
N ASP A 94 2.23 -3.37 13.74
CA ASP A 94 2.21 -3.17 15.19
C ASP A 94 3.60 -3.38 15.81
N ARG A 95 4.36 -4.38 15.32
CA ARG A 95 5.74 -4.62 15.77
C ARG A 95 6.67 -3.45 15.41
N VAL A 96 6.46 -2.82 14.26
CA VAL A 96 7.20 -1.61 13.87
C VAL A 96 6.79 -0.44 14.75
N GLN A 97 5.49 -0.25 15.00
CA GLN A 97 4.99 0.82 15.87
C GLN A 97 5.51 0.71 17.30
N ASP A 98 5.58 -0.50 17.85
CA ASP A 98 6.10 -0.74 19.21
C ASP A 98 7.61 -0.39 19.37
N ALA A 99 8.33 -0.34 18.25
CA ALA A 99 9.77 -0.05 18.23
C ALA A 99 10.12 1.44 18.01
N VAL A 100 9.12 2.30 17.79
CA VAL A 100 9.31 3.72 17.48
C VAL A 100 8.29 4.59 18.23
N ASP A 101 8.69 5.83 18.54
CA ASP A 101 7.82 6.83 19.18
C ASP A 101 7.03 7.66 18.17
N ILE A 102 7.46 7.64 16.89
CA ILE A 102 6.80 8.36 15.80
C ILE A 102 5.67 7.49 15.19
N PRO A 103 4.61 8.09 14.62
CA PRO A 103 3.50 7.32 14.08
C PRO A 103 3.90 6.51 12.83
N VAL A 104 3.49 5.24 12.81
CA VAL A 104 3.45 4.42 11.60
C VAL A 104 2.09 4.63 10.93
N LEU A 105 2.08 5.29 9.79
CA LEU A 105 0.85 5.48 9.02
C LEU A 105 0.44 4.15 8.36
N HIS A 106 -0.71 3.61 8.80
CA HIS A 106 -1.15 2.32 8.28
C HIS A 106 -1.87 2.49 6.93
N LEU A 107 -1.39 1.77 5.91
CA LEU A 107 -1.89 1.87 4.53
C LEU A 107 -3.39 1.56 4.43
N ALA A 108 -3.88 0.53 5.13
CA ALA A 108 -5.31 0.19 5.11
C ALA A 108 -6.19 1.28 5.73
N ASP A 109 -5.70 2.06 6.70
CA ASP A 109 -6.45 3.19 7.28
C ASP A 109 -6.60 4.33 6.27
N ALA A 110 -5.54 4.62 5.50
CA ALA A 110 -5.60 5.62 4.43
C ALA A 110 -6.59 5.18 3.34
N THR A 111 -6.55 3.89 2.98
CA THR A 111 -7.48 3.29 2.01
C THR A 111 -8.94 3.35 2.52
N ALA A 112 -9.18 2.91 3.75
CA ALA A 112 -10.52 2.92 4.34
C ALA A 112 -11.11 4.33 4.38
N ARG A 113 -10.32 5.33 4.79
CA ARG A 113 -10.76 6.74 4.75
C ARG A 113 -11.13 7.21 3.35
N ALA A 114 -10.39 6.80 2.32
CA ALA A 114 -10.70 7.17 0.95
C ALA A 114 -12.00 6.52 0.45
N VAL A 115 -12.23 5.25 0.80
CA VAL A 115 -13.46 4.52 0.47
C VAL A 115 -14.68 5.15 1.17
N THR A 116 -14.60 5.36 2.48
CA THR A 116 -15.71 5.91 3.28
C THR A 116 -16.05 7.34 2.90
N ARG A 117 -15.06 8.16 2.49
CA ARG A 117 -15.34 9.52 1.95
C ARG A 117 -16.17 9.50 0.68
N GLN A 118 -16.14 8.43 -0.11
CA GLN A 118 -17.01 8.25 -1.27
C GLN A 118 -18.39 7.66 -0.91
N GLY A 119 -18.65 7.42 0.39
CA GLY A 119 -19.92 6.84 0.86
C GLY A 119 -20.06 5.36 0.56
N LEU A 120 -18.96 4.67 0.19
CA LEU A 120 -18.98 3.22 -0.11
C LEU A 120 -18.79 2.40 1.16
N SER A 121 -19.39 1.23 1.19
CA SER A 121 -19.39 0.31 2.34
C SER A 121 -18.86 -1.09 2.02
N THR A 122 -18.87 -1.48 0.75
CA THR A 122 -18.43 -2.81 0.30
C THR A 122 -17.39 -2.67 -0.79
N VAL A 123 -16.20 -3.27 -0.57
CA VAL A 123 -15.09 -3.20 -1.53
C VAL A 123 -14.58 -4.59 -1.90
N GLY A 124 -14.20 -4.75 -3.16
CA GLY A 124 -13.38 -5.87 -3.59
C GLY A 124 -11.91 -5.63 -3.23
N LEU A 125 -11.19 -6.67 -2.82
CA LEU A 125 -9.76 -6.60 -2.53
C LEU A 125 -8.98 -7.48 -3.50
N LEU A 126 -8.05 -6.86 -4.24
CA LEU A 126 -7.07 -7.55 -5.09
C LEU A 126 -5.67 -7.33 -4.52
N GLY A 127 -4.86 -8.38 -4.46
CA GLY A 127 -3.50 -8.33 -3.94
C GLY A 127 -2.80 -9.68 -4.02
N THR A 128 -1.71 -9.83 -3.28
CA THR A 128 -1.09 -11.16 -3.11
C THR A 128 -2.03 -12.09 -2.33
N ALA A 129 -1.80 -13.40 -2.39
CA ALA A 129 -2.55 -14.36 -1.58
C ALA A 129 -2.48 -13.98 -0.08
N PHE A 130 -1.33 -13.52 0.41
CA PHE A 130 -1.19 -13.04 1.78
C PHE A 130 -2.14 -11.89 2.12
N THR A 131 -2.29 -10.91 1.22
CA THR A 131 -3.16 -9.75 1.41
C THR A 131 -4.64 -10.12 1.31
N MET A 132 -5.01 -11.00 0.37
CA MET A 132 -6.41 -11.38 0.16
C MET A 132 -6.91 -12.41 1.17
N GLU A 133 -6.07 -13.37 1.59
CA GLU A 133 -6.52 -14.55 2.34
C GLU A 133 -6.28 -14.43 3.85
N GLN A 134 -5.26 -13.68 4.29
CA GLN A 134 -4.98 -13.47 5.70
C GLN A 134 -5.82 -12.31 6.27
N ASP A 135 -6.19 -12.44 7.53
CA ASP A 135 -7.18 -11.55 8.17
C ASP A 135 -6.65 -10.12 8.41
N PHE A 136 -5.33 -9.94 8.60
CA PHE A 136 -4.73 -8.66 9.01
C PHE A 136 -5.20 -7.45 8.18
N TYR A 137 -5.35 -7.61 6.86
CA TYR A 137 -5.75 -6.51 5.98
C TYR A 137 -7.27 -6.32 5.99
N ARG A 138 -8.01 -7.44 5.88
CA ARG A 138 -9.48 -7.42 5.87
C ARG A 138 -10.04 -6.92 7.19
N ASP A 139 -9.50 -7.41 8.32
CA ASP A 139 -9.93 -6.98 9.67
C ASP A 139 -9.64 -5.50 9.89
N ARG A 140 -8.51 -4.99 9.38
CA ARG A 140 -8.21 -3.57 9.46
C ARG A 140 -9.21 -2.73 8.68
N LEU A 141 -9.57 -3.10 7.45
CA LEU A 141 -10.63 -2.43 6.68
C LEU A 141 -12.00 -2.56 7.37
N ALA A 142 -12.32 -3.74 7.88
CA ALA A 142 -13.56 -4.00 8.61
C ALA A 142 -13.68 -3.17 9.89
N SER A 143 -12.59 -2.88 10.59
CA SER A 143 -12.59 -1.99 11.76
C SER A 143 -13.01 -0.56 11.43
N HIS A 144 -12.94 -0.17 10.16
CA HIS A 144 -13.47 1.09 9.63
C HIS A 144 -14.91 0.98 9.07
N GLY A 145 -15.60 -0.14 9.32
CA GLY A 145 -16.97 -0.37 8.88
C GLY A 145 -17.12 -0.86 7.44
N LEU A 146 -16.03 -1.27 6.80
CA LEU A 146 -16.06 -1.77 5.41
C LEU A 146 -16.29 -3.29 5.36
N ASN A 147 -17.17 -3.72 4.46
CA ASN A 147 -17.30 -5.11 4.06
C ASN A 147 -16.30 -5.40 2.93
N VAL A 148 -15.50 -6.47 3.06
CA VAL A 148 -14.43 -6.79 2.12
C VAL A 148 -14.72 -8.09 1.41
N LEU A 149 -14.89 -8.02 0.08
CA LEU A 149 -15.05 -9.17 -0.80
C LEU A 149 -13.70 -9.54 -1.42
N ILE A 150 -13.39 -10.82 -1.46
CA ILE A 150 -12.22 -11.35 -2.16
C ILE A 150 -12.69 -12.24 -3.32
N PRO A 151 -11.91 -12.35 -4.41
CA PRO A 151 -12.26 -13.22 -5.52
C PRO A 151 -12.33 -14.69 -5.12
N PRO A 152 -13.02 -15.55 -5.89
CA PRO A 152 -12.93 -17.00 -5.76
C PRO A 152 -11.47 -17.50 -5.83
N GLU A 153 -11.21 -18.69 -5.29
CA GLU A 153 -9.86 -19.27 -5.20
C GLU A 153 -9.10 -19.28 -6.53
N SER A 154 -9.79 -19.70 -7.61
CA SER A 154 -9.19 -19.74 -8.95
C SER A 154 -8.71 -18.37 -9.44
N ASP A 155 -9.47 -17.32 -9.15
CA ASP A 155 -9.12 -15.95 -9.52
C ASP A 155 -8.00 -15.41 -8.63
N ARG A 156 -8.04 -15.70 -7.32
CA ARG A 156 -6.95 -15.31 -6.39
C ARG A 156 -5.62 -15.91 -6.81
N ALA A 157 -5.61 -17.18 -7.21
CA ALA A 157 -4.41 -17.86 -7.71
C ALA A 157 -3.86 -17.19 -8.97
N GLN A 158 -4.74 -16.79 -9.91
CA GLN A 158 -4.32 -16.07 -11.12
C GLN A 158 -3.77 -14.68 -10.80
N VAL A 159 -4.47 -13.90 -9.95
CA VAL A 159 -4.03 -12.58 -9.51
C VAL A 159 -2.66 -12.67 -8.85
N HIS A 160 -2.47 -13.61 -7.92
CA HIS A 160 -1.21 -13.83 -7.22
C HIS A 160 -0.08 -14.18 -8.18
N ARG A 161 -0.30 -15.13 -9.09
CA ARG A 161 0.68 -15.54 -10.10
C ARG A 161 1.11 -14.37 -10.98
N ILE A 162 0.16 -13.56 -11.48
CA ILE A 162 0.47 -12.40 -12.32
C ILE A 162 1.33 -11.39 -11.55
N ILE A 163 1.06 -11.15 -10.26
CA ILE A 163 1.87 -10.25 -9.44
C ILE A 163 3.33 -10.72 -9.41
N TYR A 164 3.59 -11.99 -9.06
CA TYR A 164 4.95 -12.48 -8.86
C TYR A 164 5.69 -12.81 -10.17
N ASP A 165 5.00 -13.42 -11.14
CA ASP A 165 5.64 -13.90 -12.38
C ASP A 165 5.83 -12.80 -13.41
N GLU A 166 5.01 -11.72 -13.35
CA GLU A 166 4.99 -10.65 -14.34
C GLU A 166 5.28 -9.28 -13.71
N LEU A 167 4.38 -8.78 -12.86
CA LEU A 167 4.43 -7.39 -12.41
C LEU A 167 5.65 -7.06 -11.53
N CYS A 168 6.04 -7.97 -10.61
CA CYS A 168 7.27 -7.83 -9.82
C CYS A 168 8.56 -7.93 -10.65
N ARG A 169 8.44 -8.31 -11.93
CA ARG A 169 9.55 -8.32 -12.89
C ARG A 169 9.47 -7.17 -13.89
N GLY A 170 8.53 -6.23 -13.67
CA GLY A 170 8.31 -5.10 -14.57
C GLY A 170 7.59 -5.46 -15.87
N GLU A 171 7.02 -6.67 -15.99
CA GLU A 171 6.29 -7.10 -17.17
C GLU A 171 4.82 -6.73 -17.07
N VAL A 172 4.33 -5.91 -18.00
CA VAL A 172 2.93 -5.50 -18.12
C VAL A 172 2.37 -6.08 -19.40
N ARG A 173 1.40 -7.01 -19.28
CA ARG A 173 0.81 -7.75 -20.42
C ARG A 173 -0.68 -7.43 -20.55
N GLU A 174 -1.16 -7.26 -21.79
CA GLU A 174 -2.57 -6.96 -22.03
C GLU A 174 -3.48 -8.16 -21.73
N GLU A 175 -3.00 -9.38 -21.89
CA GLU A 175 -3.71 -10.60 -21.50
C GLU A 175 -3.96 -10.61 -19.99
N SER A 176 -2.98 -10.23 -19.19
CA SER A 176 -3.10 -10.14 -17.73
C SER A 176 -4.03 -9.01 -17.32
N ARG A 177 -4.02 -7.87 -18.03
CA ARG A 177 -4.98 -6.77 -17.84
C ARG A 177 -6.41 -7.24 -18.06
N LYS A 178 -6.66 -8.03 -19.12
CA LYS A 178 -7.98 -8.60 -19.39
C LYS A 178 -8.45 -9.49 -18.24
N ILE A 179 -7.59 -10.35 -17.71
CA ILE A 179 -7.89 -11.20 -16.55
C ILE A 179 -8.32 -10.35 -15.36
N TYR A 180 -7.58 -9.28 -15.06
CA TYR A 180 -7.91 -8.37 -13.95
C TYR A 180 -9.27 -7.68 -14.16
N ARG A 181 -9.59 -7.21 -15.37
CA ARG A 181 -10.92 -6.65 -15.70
C ARG A 181 -12.03 -7.65 -15.41
N GLU A 182 -11.87 -8.90 -15.85
CA GLU A 182 -12.86 -9.96 -15.62
C GLU A 182 -13.02 -10.28 -14.12
N VAL A 183 -11.94 -10.26 -13.34
CA VAL A 183 -11.99 -10.46 -11.89
C VAL A 183 -12.70 -9.29 -11.20
N ILE A 184 -12.42 -8.05 -11.61
CA ILE A 184 -13.10 -6.85 -11.10
C ILE A 184 -14.59 -6.88 -11.41
N ASP A 185 -14.97 -7.27 -12.64
CA ASP A 185 -16.39 -7.39 -13.05
C ASP A 185 -17.13 -8.44 -12.21
N ARG A 186 -16.47 -9.56 -11.88
CA ARG A 186 -17.05 -10.57 -10.97
C ARG A 186 -17.22 -10.05 -9.54
N LEU A 187 -16.27 -9.29 -9.03
CA LEU A 187 -16.39 -8.63 -7.71
C LEU A 187 -17.53 -7.62 -7.71
N ALA A 188 -17.66 -6.81 -8.75
CA ALA A 188 -18.77 -5.86 -8.90
C ALA A 188 -20.11 -6.61 -8.96
N GLY A 189 -20.19 -7.70 -9.73
CA GLY A 189 -21.38 -8.57 -9.79
C GLY A 189 -21.70 -9.26 -8.46
N ALA A 190 -20.72 -9.44 -7.58
CA ALA A 190 -20.90 -9.97 -6.22
C ALA A 190 -21.28 -8.88 -5.19
N GLY A 191 -21.39 -7.61 -5.61
CA GLY A 191 -21.81 -6.50 -4.78
C GLY A 191 -20.69 -5.58 -4.30
N ALA A 192 -19.47 -5.67 -4.84
CA ALA A 192 -18.44 -4.68 -4.57
C ALA A 192 -18.82 -3.34 -5.23
N GLU A 193 -18.79 -2.27 -4.43
CA GLU A 193 -19.06 -0.89 -4.85
C GLU A 193 -17.78 -0.17 -5.32
N GLY A 194 -16.61 -0.73 -5.02
CA GLY A 194 -15.30 -0.28 -5.42
C GLY A 194 -14.27 -1.39 -5.30
N VAL A 195 -13.08 -1.23 -5.88
CA VAL A 195 -11.99 -2.20 -5.81
C VAL A 195 -10.72 -1.59 -5.23
N VAL A 196 -10.16 -2.25 -4.21
CA VAL A 196 -8.89 -1.89 -3.59
C VAL A 196 -7.77 -2.66 -4.29
N LEU A 197 -6.79 -1.93 -4.83
CA LEU A 197 -5.57 -2.50 -5.40
C LEU A 197 -4.53 -2.67 -4.29
N GLY A 198 -4.62 -3.80 -3.58
CA GLY A 198 -3.79 -4.16 -2.43
C GLY A 198 -2.40 -4.69 -2.79
N CYS A 199 -1.85 -4.25 -3.90
CA CYS A 199 -0.46 -4.47 -4.33
C CYS A 199 -0.05 -3.30 -5.22
N THR A 200 1.12 -2.73 -4.93
CA THR A 200 1.65 -1.58 -5.67
C THR A 200 1.84 -1.88 -7.15
N GLU A 201 2.24 -3.10 -7.47
CA GLU A 201 2.50 -3.55 -8.83
C GLU A 201 1.22 -3.66 -9.67
N ILE A 202 0.05 -3.92 -9.05
CA ILE A 202 -1.23 -3.93 -9.77
C ILE A 202 -1.53 -2.55 -10.38
N GLU A 203 -1.11 -1.47 -9.74
CA GLU A 203 -1.30 -0.10 -10.23
C GLU A 203 -0.55 0.18 -11.54
N LEU A 204 0.45 -0.66 -11.90
CA LEU A 204 1.12 -0.62 -13.22
C LEU A 204 0.25 -1.23 -14.33
N LEU A 205 -0.63 -2.15 -13.97
CA LEU A 205 -1.46 -2.91 -14.90
C LEU A 205 -2.88 -2.35 -15.00
N VAL A 206 -3.48 -1.98 -13.87
CA VAL A 206 -4.90 -1.61 -13.76
C VAL A 206 -5.04 -0.15 -13.34
N SER A 207 -5.90 0.55 -14.03
CA SER A 207 -6.27 1.95 -13.77
C SER A 207 -7.79 2.09 -13.63
N ALA A 208 -8.27 3.30 -13.36
CA ALA A 208 -9.71 3.59 -13.34
C ALA A 208 -10.41 3.30 -14.70
N ALA A 209 -9.67 3.33 -15.81
CA ALA A 209 -10.22 3.01 -17.13
C ALA A 209 -10.48 1.50 -17.33
N ASP A 210 -9.95 0.67 -16.46
CA ASP A 210 -10.06 -0.79 -16.50
C ASP A 210 -11.19 -1.35 -15.62
N SER A 211 -11.99 -0.47 -14.99
CA SER A 211 -13.00 -0.87 -14.01
C SER A 211 -14.30 -0.07 -14.20
N ALA A 212 -15.45 -0.74 -14.08
CA ALA A 212 -16.76 -0.09 -14.03
C ALA A 212 -17.10 0.49 -12.65
N ILE A 213 -16.36 0.10 -11.61
CA ILE A 213 -16.51 0.61 -10.24
C ILE A 213 -15.26 1.40 -9.82
N PRO A 214 -15.35 2.33 -8.84
CA PRO A 214 -14.20 3.09 -8.35
C PRO A 214 -13.01 2.23 -7.97
N VAL A 215 -11.81 2.68 -8.36
CA VAL A 215 -10.54 2.01 -8.05
C VAL A 215 -9.80 2.77 -6.96
N PHE A 216 -9.34 2.05 -5.94
CA PHE A 216 -8.60 2.58 -4.81
C PHE A 216 -7.13 2.10 -4.86
N PRO A 217 -6.22 2.88 -5.49
CA PRO A 217 -4.80 2.55 -5.59
C PRO A 217 -4.13 2.83 -4.25
N THR A 218 -3.79 1.77 -3.52
CA THR A 218 -3.34 1.87 -2.12
C THR A 218 -2.05 2.66 -1.94
N THR A 219 -1.11 2.56 -2.89
CA THR A 219 0.15 3.31 -2.87
C THR A 219 -0.11 4.80 -2.89
N ARG A 220 -0.90 5.26 -3.86
CA ARG A 220 -1.22 6.68 -4.02
C ARG A 220 -1.93 7.23 -2.78
N LEU A 221 -2.95 6.54 -2.29
CA LEU A 221 -3.71 6.93 -1.12
C LEU A 221 -2.84 7.03 0.14
N HIS A 222 -1.90 6.11 0.30
CA HIS A 222 -0.96 6.10 1.42
C HIS A 222 0.01 7.28 1.36
N VAL A 223 0.57 7.55 0.18
CA VAL A 223 1.48 8.69 -0.03
C VAL A 223 0.74 10.02 0.12
N GLU A 224 -0.48 10.15 -0.41
CA GLU A 224 -1.32 11.35 -0.23
C GLU A 224 -1.54 11.66 1.24
N ALA A 225 -1.92 10.64 2.03
CA ALA A 225 -2.12 10.79 3.47
C ALA A 225 -0.83 11.19 4.21
N ALA A 226 0.32 10.62 3.81
CA ALA A 226 1.61 10.98 4.40
C ALA A 226 2.03 12.42 4.07
N VAL A 227 1.82 12.86 2.84
CA VAL A 227 2.11 14.23 2.41
C VAL A 227 1.19 15.23 3.11
N ASP A 228 -0.10 14.89 3.31
CA ASP A 228 -1.03 15.71 4.08
C ASP A 228 -0.52 15.96 5.50
N ILE A 229 -0.08 14.89 6.18
CA ILE A 229 0.50 14.99 7.53
C ILE A 229 1.80 15.80 7.48
N SER A 230 2.71 15.50 6.55
CA SER A 230 4.00 16.18 6.43
C SER A 230 3.87 17.69 6.24
N LEU A 231 2.88 18.12 5.44
CA LEU A 231 2.64 19.54 5.18
C LEU A 231 1.77 20.23 6.22
N GLY A 232 1.22 19.47 7.19
CA GLY A 232 0.29 20.00 8.19
C GLY A 232 -1.04 20.47 7.58
N THR A 233 -1.36 19.96 6.40
CA THR A 233 -2.66 20.18 5.77
C THR A 233 -3.61 19.08 6.24
N PRO A 234 -4.72 19.39 6.93
CA PRO A 234 -5.76 18.39 7.14
C PRO A 234 -6.17 17.86 5.77
N GLY A 235 -6.24 16.52 5.62
CA GLY A 235 -6.70 15.93 4.38
C GLY A 235 -7.93 16.68 3.91
N GLN A 236 -7.92 17.17 2.65
CA GLN A 236 -9.08 17.89 2.13
C GLN A 236 -10.33 17.03 2.32
N PRO A 237 -11.44 17.61 2.76
CA PRO A 237 -12.68 16.90 3.03
C PRO A 237 -13.19 16.15 1.81
#